data_f4327588964801c3199b9512ec3f865a
#
_entry.id   f4327588964801c3199b9512ec3f865a
#
_cell.length_a   1.000
_cell.length_b   1.000
_cell.length_c   1.000
_cell.angle_alpha   90.00
_cell.angle_beta   90.00
_cell.angle_gamma   90.00
#
_symmetry.space_group_name_H-M   'P 1'
#
loop_
_entity.id
_entity.type
_entity.pdbx_description
1 polymer ?
#
loop_
_entity_poly.entity_id
_entity_poly.type
_entity_poly.pdbx_seq_one_letter_code
_entity_poly.pdbx_strand_id
1 'polypeptide(L)'
;MGLDVKVTKDKIAAGKTALGIEFGSTRIKAVLTDEDNQVIAIGNYDWENQLDGHIWTYSLDAIWAGLQGCYADLTARVKAEYNTDVETIGAIGFSGMMHGYMAFDAQGELLVPFRTWRNTITQEASGKLTELFGYHIPQRWSIAHLYQAILNGEEHVKDVAFFTTLAGYIHWKLTGEKVLGVGEASGMFP
;
A
#
# COMPACT_ATOMS: atom_id res chain seq x y z
N MET A 1 -1.85 27.08 17.98
CA MET A 1 -0.49 27.52 18.32
C MET A 1 0.43 26.81 17.34
N GLY A 2 1.18 27.52 16.50
CA GLY A 2 2.08 26.87 15.52
C GLY A 2 3.27 26.21 16.24
N LEU A 3 3.90 25.23 15.58
CA LEU A 3 5.12 24.60 16.07
C LEU A 3 6.26 25.64 16.12
N ASP A 4 7.13 25.56 17.13
CA ASP A 4 8.35 26.37 17.16
C ASP A 4 9.30 25.92 16.06
N VAL A 5 9.59 26.80 15.11
CA VAL A 5 10.37 26.50 13.91
C VAL A 5 11.76 25.95 14.23
N LYS A 6 12.44 26.52 15.24
CA LYS A 6 13.79 26.10 15.63
C LYS A 6 13.78 24.71 16.25
N VAL A 7 12.87 24.49 17.20
CA VAL A 7 12.71 23.19 17.89
C VAL A 7 12.35 22.10 16.90
N THR A 8 11.41 22.37 15.99
CA THR A 8 10.96 21.42 14.95
C THR A 8 12.09 21.09 13.99
N LYS A 9 12.86 22.09 13.55
CA LYS A 9 14.05 21.88 12.72
C LYS A 9 15.08 20.95 13.37
N ASP A 10 15.35 21.16 14.66
CA ASP A 10 16.30 20.33 15.42
C ASP A 10 15.78 18.88 15.55
N LYS A 11 14.48 18.67 15.77
CA LYS A 11 13.85 17.34 15.77
C LYS A 11 13.97 16.63 14.41
N ILE A 12 13.72 17.35 13.30
CA ILE A 12 13.86 16.81 11.93
C ILE A 12 15.30 16.38 11.69
N ALA A 13 16.26 17.25 11.96
CA ALA A 13 17.69 16.97 11.77
C ALA A 13 18.18 15.78 12.61
N ALA A 14 17.61 15.60 13.79
CA ALA A 14 17.93 14.48 14.69
C ALA A 14 17.20 13.18 14.34
N GLY A 15 16.34 13.15 13.31
CA GLY A 15 15.52 11.98 12.95
C GLY A 15 14.45 11.62 14.01
N LYS A 16 14.10 12.56 14.89
CA LYS A 16 13.04 12.39 15.90
C LYS A 16 11.66 12.60 15.30
N THR A 17 11.39 11.86 14.23
CA THR A 17 10.18 11.99 13.42
C THR A 17 9.64 10.62 13.05
N ALA A 18 8.34 10.56 12.77
CA ALA A 18 7.67 9.40 12.18
C ALA A 18 6.94 9.81 10.91
N LEU A 19 7.06 9.00 9.88
CA LEU A 19 6.41 9.19 8.58
C LEU A 19 5.34 8.12 8.37
N GLY A 20 4.09 8.55 8.28
CA GLY A 20 2.97 7.69 7.85
C GLY A 20 2.66 7.93 6.38
N ILE A 21 2.52 6.88 5.58
CA ILE A 21 2.12 6.97 4.18
C ILE A 21 0.90 6.10 3.93
N GLU A 22 -0.17 6.72 3.40
CA GLU A 22 -1.42 6.07 3.03
C GLU A 22 -1.56 6.03 1.50
N PHE A 23 -1.71 4.83 0.95
CA PHE A 23 -2.08 4.61 -0.45
C PHE A 23 -3.60 4.51 -0.57
N GLY A 24 -4.28 5.66 -0.61
CA GLY A 24 -5.72 5.73 -0.84
C GLY A 24 -6.08 5.49 -2.31
N SER A 25 -7.36 5.28 -2.62
CA SER A 25 -7.82 4.94 -3.98
C SER A 25 -7.74 6.09 -5.00
N THR A 26 -7.65 7.34 -4.55
CA THR A 26 -7.58 8.54 -5.42
C THR A 26 -6.42 9.44 -5.07
N ARG A 27 -5.78 9.20 -3.93
CA ARG A 27 -4.69 10.03 -3.43
C ARG A 27 -3.76 9.20 -2.54
N ILE A 28 -2.46 9.40 -2.72
CA ILE A 28 -1.44 8.99 -1.75
C ILE A 28 -1.17 10.19 -0.85
N LYS A 29 -1.15 9.95 0.46
CA LYS A 29 -0.91 10.97 1.46
C LYS A 29 0.24 10.57 2.37
N ALA A 30 1.14 11.51 2.64
CA ALA A 30 2.23 11.35 3.61
C ALA A 30 2.07 12.35 4.74
N VAL A 31 2.29 11.93 5.97
CA VAL A 31 2.25 12.78 7.16
C VAL A 31 3.54 12.57 7.94
N LEU A 32 4.30 13.63 8.13
CA LEU A 32 5.47 13.66 9.02
C LEU A 32 5.04 14.24 10.36
N THR A 33 5.31 13.50 11.44
CA THR A 33 5.07 13.95 12.81
C THR A 33 6.36 13.98 13.60
N ASP A 34 6.39 14.73 14.69
CA ASP A 34 7.44 14.64 15.70
C ASP A 34 7.15 13.55 16.76
N GLU A 35 8.04 13.41 17.73
CA GLU A 35 7.93 12.46 18.85
C GLU A 35 6.73 12.72 19.78
N ASP A 36 6.13 13.91 19.73
CA ASP A 36 4.93 14.29 20.46
C ASP A 36 3.65 14.14 19.60
N ASN A 37 3.74 13.47 18.45
CA ASN A 37 2.68 13.31 17.46
C ASN A 37 2.13 14.63 16.89
N GLN A 38 2.91 15.71 16.93
CA GLN A 38 2.55 16.95 16.29
C GLN A 38 2.85 16.86 14.79
N VAL A 39 1.90 17.24 13.95
CA VAL A 39 2.06 17.22 12.49
C VAL A 39 3.02 18.31 12.07
N ILE A 40 4.14 17.92 11.46
CA ILE A 40 5.16 18.80 10.90
C ILE A 40 4.80 19.20 9.48
N ALA A 41 4.49 18.21 8.62
CA ALA A 41 4.15 18.43 7.22
C ALA A 41 3.25 17.34 6.67
N ILE A 42 2.52 17.66 5.62
CA ILE A 42 1.67 16.72 4.86
C ILE A 42 2.04 16.83 3.39
N GLY A 43 2.34 15.70 2.76
CA GLY A 43 2.51 15.56 1.32
C GLY A 43 1.33 14.84 0.68
N ASN A 44 1.08 15.13 -0.60
CA ASN A 44 0.00 14.53 -1.36
C ASN A 44 0.44 14.20 -2.78
N TYR A 45 -0.20 13.19 -3.35
CA TYR A 45 -0.08 12.85 -4.77
C TYR A 45 -1.40 12.27 -5.25
N ASP A 46 -2.03 12.93 -6.21
CA ASP A 46 -3.28 12.45 -6.80
C ASP A 46 -2.96 11.41 -7.88
N TRP A 47 -3.67 10.31 -7.85
CA TRP A 47 -3.56 9.23 -8.82
C TRP A 47 -4.92 8.58 -9.08
N GLU A 48 -5.01 7.78 -10.14
CA GLU A 48 -6.26 7.14 -10.52
C GLU A 48 -6.07 5.66 -10.81
N ASN A 49 -7.12 4.90 -10.50
CA ASN A 49 -7.25 3.51 -10.87
C ASN A 49 -7.40 3.38 -12.40
N GLN A 50 -6.63 2.51 -13.01
CA GLN A 50 -6.63 2.27 -14.45
C GLN A 50 -7.40 1.00 -14.77
N LEU A 51 -8.02 0.95 -15.94
CA LEU A 51 -8.66 -0.25 -16.47
C LEU A 51 -7.73 -0.85 -17.53
N ASP A 52 -7.11 -1.99 -17.19
CA ASP A 52 -6.30 -2.79 -18.10
C ASP A 52 -7.13 -4.01 -18.55
N GLY A 53 -7.57 -4.00 -19.82
CA GLY A 53 -8.56 -4.96 -20.31
C GLY A 53 -9.88 -4.85 -19.53
N HIS A 54 -10.07 -5.75 -18.58
CA HIS A 54 -11.24 -5.78 -17.69
C HIS A 54 -10.86 -5.74 -16.19
N ILE A 55 -9.59 -5.46 -15.90
CA ILE A 55 -9.03 -5.42 -14.53
C ILE A 55 -8.80 -3.97 -14.10
N TRP A 56 -9.43 -3.58 -13.00
CA TRP A 56 -9.10 -2.33 -12.32
C TRP A 56 -7.80 -2.51 -11.55
N THR A 57 -6.79 -1.71 -11.90
CA THR A 57 -5.41 -1.86 -11.44
C THR A 57 -4.71 -0.53 -11.20
N TYR A 58 -3.55 -0.59 -10.55
CA TYR A 58 -2.47 0.40 -10.58
C TYR A 58 -1.21 -0.33 -11.02
N SER A 59 -0.50 0.20 -12.01
CA SER A 59 0.79 -0.37 -12.41
C SER A 59 1.84 -0.20 -11.30
N LEU A 60 2.86 -1.06 -11.28
CA LEU A 60 3.96 -0.91 -10.32
C LEU A 60 4.66 0.44 -10.48
N ASP A 61 4.83 0.92 -11.72
CA ASP A 61 5.43 2.23 -12.00
C ASP A 61 4.58 3.37 -11.42
N ALA A 62 3.24 3.30 -11.55
CA ALA A 62 2.35 4.29 -10.96
C ALA A 62 2.42 4.30 -9.42
N ILE A 63 2.54 3.12 -8.80
CA ILE A 63 2.70 2.97 -7.35
C ILE A 63 3.98 3.67 -6.88
N TRP A 64 5.12 3.41 -7.55
CA TRP A 64 6.40 4.02 -7.19
C TRP A 64 6.46 5.51 -7.53
N ALA A 65 5.96 5.94 -8.67
CA ALA A 65 5.86 7.36 -9.01
C ALA A 65 5.00 8.12 -8.00
N GLY A 66 3.90 7.52 -7.57
CA GLY A 66 3.02 8.09 -6.56
C GLY A 66 3.67 8.22 -5.18
N LEU A 67 4.40 7.18 -4.73
CA LEU A 67 5.17 7.23 -3.49
C LEU A 67 6.23 8.32 -3.52
N GLN A 68 7.02 8.37 -4.59
CA GLN A 68 8.09 9.35 -4.77
C GLN A 68 7.53 10.77 -4.86
N GLY A 69 6.45 10.97 -5.63
CA GLY A 69 5.81 12.28 -5.78
C GLY A 69 5.21 12.80 -4.47
N CYS A 70 4.55 11.93 -3.71
CA CYS A 70 4.00 12.26 -2.40
C CYS A 70 5.10 12.64 -1.39
N TYR A 71 6.20 11.89 -1.36
CA TYR A 71 7.35 12.20 -0.51
C TYR A 71 8.05 13.50 -0.93
N ALA A 72 8.19 13.74 -2.23
CA ALA A 72 8.77 14.98 -2.74
C ALA A 72 7.93 16.22 -2.36
N ASP A 73 6.58 16.15 -2.45
CA ASP A 73 5.70 17.23 -1.99
C ASP A 73 5.88 17.49 -0.48
N LEU A 74 5.94 16.43 0.32
CA LEU A 74 6.18 16.55 1.77
C LEU A 74 7.52 17.24 2.08
N THR A 75 8.61 16.77 1.48
CA THR A 75 9.95 17.32 1.75
C THR A 75 10.11 18.76 1.25
N ALA A 76 9.47 19.10 0.14
CA ALA A 76 9.43 20.49 -0.34
C ALA A 76 8.74 21.43 0.67
N ARG A 77 7.65 20.99 1.29
CA ARG A 77 6.96 21.74 2.35
C ARG A 77 7.81 21.90 3.60
N VAL A 78 8.47 20.83 4.05
CA VAL A 78 9.43 20.88 5.17
C VAL A 78 10.54 21.89 4.86
N LYS A 79 11.10 21.85 3.64
CA LYS A 79 12.14 22.78 3.23
C LYS A 79 11.66 24.24 3.23
N ALA A 80 10.45 24.48 2.74
CA ALA A 80 9.87 25.83 2.66
C ALA A 80 9.59 26.42 4.06
N GLU A 81 9.09 25.59 5.00
CA GLU A 81 8.65 26.05 6.32
C GLU A 81 9.79 26.10 7.33
N TYR A 82 10.66 25.07 7.35
CA TYR A 82 11.71 24.92 8.37
C TYR A 82 13.12 25.18 7.84
N ASN A 83 13.31 25.42 6.54
CA ASN A 83 14.60 25.59 5.88
C ASN A 83 15.58 24.45 6.26
N THR A 84 15.12 23.20 6.19
CA THR A 84 15.89 21.99 6.46
C THR A 84 15.47 20.86 5.52
N ASP A 85 16.31 19.87 5.35
CA ASP A 85 16.04 18.66 4.56
C ASP A 85 15.67 17.52 5.51
N VAL A 86 14.88 16.56 5.03
CA VAL A 86 14.55 15.33 5.76
C VAL A 86 15.55 14.25 5.34
N GLU A 87 16.68 14.17 6.04
CA GLU A 87 17.75 13.20 5.75
C GLU A 87 17.57 11.89 6.51
N THR A 88 16.96 11.94 7.68
CA THR A 88 16.73 10.78 8.55
C THR A 88 15.31 10.81 9.11
N ILE A 89 14.68 9.64 9.15
CA ILE A 89 13.34 9.43 9.71
C ILE A 89 13.46 8.32 10.74
N GLY A 90 12.94 8.54 11.96
CA GLY A 90 13.03 7.58 13.05
C GLY A 90 12.18 6.33 12.84
N ALA A 91 11.00 6.49 12.23
CA ALA A 91 10.11 5.37 11.89
C ALA A 91 9.27 5.68 10.66
N ILE A 92 8.96 4.65 9.86
CA ILE A 92 8.07 4.75 8.70
C ILE A 92 6.98 3.68 8.83
N GLY A 93 5.72 4.08 8.62
CA GLY A 93 4.58 3.18 8.56
C GLY A 93 3.80 3.34 7.27
N PHE A 94 3.27 2.23 6.75
CA PHE A 94 2.46 2.22 5.54
C PHE A 94 1.06 1.71 5.82
N SER A 95 0.08 2.37 5.20
CA SER A 95 -1.28 1.91 5.06
C SER A 95 -1.63 1.90 3.57
N GLY A 96 -2.41 0.94 3.14
CA GLY A 96 -2.85 0.85 1.75
C GLY A 96 -4.31 0.46 1.65
N MET A 97 -4.83 0.52 0.44
CA MET A 97 -6.12 -0.07 0.13
C MET A 97 -6.10 -1.54 0.55
N MET A 98 -6.93 -1.90 1.53
CA MET A 98 -7.07 -3.29 1.97
C MET A 98 -7.49 -4.19 0.82
N HIS A 99 -7.23 -5.48 0.98
CA HIS A 99 -7.64 -6.51 0.03
C HIS A 99 -6.87 -6.43 -1.29
N GLY A 100 -7.39 -7.08 -2.31
CA GLY A 100 -6.78 -7.15 -3.63
C GLY A 100 -5.78 -8.30 -3.75
N TYR A 101 -5.18 -8.39 -4.91
CA TYR A 101 -4.35 -9.54 -5.27
C TYR A 101 -3.15 -9.09 -6.09
N MET A 102 -1.98 -9.14 -5.48
CA MET A 102 -0.67 -8.95 -6.12
C MET A 102 0.09 -10.27 -6.02
N ALA A 103 0.17 -11.02 -7.10
CA ALA A 103 0.80 -12.33 -7.15
C ALA A 103 2.17 -12.25 -7.83
N PHE A 104 3.17 -12.83 -7.19
CA PHE A 104 4.56 -12.79 -7.62
C PHE A 104 5.13 -14.21 -7.78
N ASP A 105 6.03 -14.38 -8.72
CA ASP A 105 6.82 -15.60 -8.89
C ASP A 105 7.98 -15.68 -7.87
N ALA A 106 8.80 -16.74 -8.00
CA ALA A 106 9.96 -16.95 -7.13
C ALA A 106 11.06 -15.89 -7.32
N GLN A 107 11.09 -15.21 -8.46
CA GLN A 107 12.02 -14.12 -8.77
C GLN A 107 11.50 -12.77 -8.26
N GLY A 108 10.24 -12.70 -7.85
CA GLY A 108 9.59 -11.49 -7.36
C GLY A 108 9.02 -10.61 -8.48
N GLU A 109 8.78 -11.19 -9.64
CA GLU A 109 8.11 -10.55 -10.76
C GLU A 109 6.59 -10.68 -10.62
N LEU A 110 5.87 -9.59 -10.94
CA LEU A 110 4.41 -9.57 -10.87
C LEU A 110 3.82 -10.40 -12.03
N LEU A 111 3.10 -11.46 -11.69
CA LEU A 111 2.58 -12.44 -12.66
C LEU A 111 1.38 -11.95 -13.47
N VAL A 112 0.53 -11.13 -12.85
CA VAL A 112 -0.70 -10.58 -13.46
C VAL A 112 -0.91 -9.15 -12.96
N PRO A 113 -1.68 -8.30 -13.65
CA PRO A 113 -1.99 -6.96 -13.16
C PRO A 113 -2.56 -7.01 -11.75
N PHE A 114 -2.15 -6.07 -10.90
CA PHE A 114 -2.68 -5.92 -9.55
C PHE A 114 -4.21 -5.82 -9.58
N ARG A 115 -4.92 -6.79 -9.02
CA ARG A 115 -6.39 -6.80 -8.92
C ARG A 115 -6.80 -6.06 -7.66
N THR A 116 -7.30 -4.84 -7.81
CA THR A 116 -7.71 -3.99 -6.68
C THR A 116 -9.05 -4.43 -6.09
N TRP A 117 -9.41 -3.88 -4.94
CA TRP A 117 -10.71 -4.09 -4.27
C TRP A 117 -11.92 -3.75 -5.16
N ARG A 118 -11.72 -2.96 -6.21
CA ARG A 118 -12.76 -2.51 -7.14
C ARG A 118 -13.23 -3.59 -8.10
N ASN A 119 -12.43 -4.67 -8.26
CA ASN A 119 -12.78 -5.77 -9.15
C ASN A 119 -13.89 -6.64 -8.55
N THR A 120 -14.93 -6.90 -9.34
CA THR A 120 -16.07 -7.75 -8.98
C THR A 120 -16.08 -9.07 -9.78
N ILE A 121 -14.90 -9.55 -10.17
CA ILE A 121 -14.70 -10.72 -11.05
C ILE A 121 -14.66 -12.05 -10.29
N THR A 122 -14.87 -12.05 -8.98
CA THR A 122 -14.64 -13.20 -8.09
C THR A 122 -15.95 -13.73 -7.47
N GLN A 123 -17.08 -13.50 -8.12
CA GLN A 123 -18.39 -13.85 -7.56
C GLN A 123 -18.54 -15.34 -7.28
N GLU A 124 -18.09 -16.20 -8.22
CA GLU A 124 -18.17 -17.65 -8.06
C GLU A 124 -17.31 -18.14 -6.89
N ALA A 125 -16.06 -17.70 -6.84
CA ALA A 125 -15.14 -18.04 -5.76
C ALA A 125 -15.65 -17.57 -4.39
N SER A 126 -16.14 -16.33 -4.32
CA SER A 126 -16.74 -15.75 -3.11
C SER A 126 -17.90 -16.60 -2.59
N GLY A 127 -18.81 -17.02 -3.48
CA GLY A 127 -19.95 -17.88 -3.13
C GLY A 127 -19.51 -19.24 -2.57
N LYS A 128 -18.63 -19.95 -3.29
CA LYS A 128 -18.10 -21.25 -2.88
C LYS A 128 -17.32 -21.19 -1.55
N LEU A 129 -16.50 -20.16 -1.38
CA LEU A 129 -15.74 -19.98 -0.13
C LEU A 129 -16.66 -19.63 1.05
N THR A 130 -17.70 -18.82 0.81
CA THR A 130 -18.71 -18.49 1.82
C THR A 130 -19.43 -19.75 2.30
N GLU A 131 -19.82 -20.63 1.39
CA GLU A 131 -20.45 -21.91 1.73
C GLU A 131 -19.48 -22.81 2.50
N LEU A 132 -18.23 -22.96 2.00
CA LEU A 132 -17.21 -23.82 2.60
C LEU A 132 -16.87 -23.43 4.05
N PHE A 133 -16.70 -22.14 4.31
CA PHE A 133 -16.30 -21.65 5.63
C PHE A 133 -17.49 -21.36 6.57
N GLY A 134 -18.71 -21.37 6.06
CA GLY A 134 -19.89 -20.92 6.83
C GLY A 134 -19.80 -19.44 7.27
N TYR A 135 -19.00 -18.65 6.56
CA TYR A 135 -18.68 -17.27 6.84
C TYR A 135 -18.59 -16.46 5.54
N HIS A 136 -19.16 -15.24 5.54
CA HIS A 136 -19.19 -14.41 4.34
C HIS A 136 -17.79 -14.01 3.88
N ILE A 137 -17.39 -14.47 2.71
CA ILE A 137 -16.13 -14.11 2.05
C ILE A 137 -16.43 -13.06 0.95
N PRO A 138 -16.07 -11.78 1.16
CA PRO A 138 -16.29 -10.74 0.15
C PRO A 138 -15.49 -10.97 -1.12
N GLN A 139 -16.05 -10.57 -2.27
CA GLN A 139 -15.38 -10.70 -3.58
C GLN A 139 -14.02 -10.01 -3.64
N ARG A 140 -13.82 -8.94 -2.87
CA ARG A 140 -12.58 -8.15 -2.85
C ARG A 140 -11.43 -8.81 -2.07
N TRP A 141 -11.68 -9.87 -1.30
CA TRP A 141 -10.64 -10.52 -0.51
C TRP A 141 -9.63 -11.25 -1.39
N SER A 142 -8.36 -11.28 -0.94
CA SER A 142 -7.27 -11.88 -1.70
C SER A 142 -7.49 -13.37 -1.99
N ILE A 143 -8.03 -14.11 -1.02
CA ILE A 143 -8.40 -15.53 -1.20
C ILE A 143 -9.46 -15.72 -2.31
N ALA A 144 -10.43 -14.81 -2.43
CA ALA A 144 -11.45 -14.89 -3.48
C ALA A 144 -10.83 -14.70 -4.86
N HIS A 145 -9.86 -13.78 -5.00
CA HIS A 145 -9.12 -13.59 -6.26
C HIS A 145 -8.26 -14.80 -6.62
N LEU A 146 -7.53 -15.37 -5.66
CA LEU A 146 -6.71 -16.56 -5.88
C LEU A 146 -7.61 -17.76 -6.27
N TYR A 147 -8.69 -17.99 -5.53
CA TYR A 147 -9.57 -19.10 -5.81
C TYR A 147 -10.32 -18.94 -7.14
N GLN A 148 -10.69 -17.73 -7.52
CA GLN A 148 -11.26 -17.46 -8.85
C GLN A 148 -10.26 -17.76 -9.96
N ALA A 149 -8.99 -17.39 -9.78
CA ALA A 149 -7.93 -17.71 -10.75
C ALA A 149 -7.76 -19.24 -10.89
N ILE A 150 -7.85 -20.00 -9.79
CA ILE A 150 -7.84 -21.47 -9.83
C ILE A 150 -9.05 -22.01 -10.58
N LEU A 151 -10.26 -21.52 -10.31
CA LEU A 151 -11.49 -21.95 -10.98
C LEU A 151 -11.46 -21.66 -12.48
N ASN A 152 -10.87 -20.53 -12.87
CA ASN A 152 -10.70 -20.14 -14.28
C ASN A 152 -9.58 -20.92 -14.99
N GLY A 153 -8.75 -21.67 -14.28
CA GLY A 153 -7.56 -22.32 -14.85
C GLY A 153 -6.52 -21.33 -15.35
N GLU A 154 -6.37 -20.16 -14.69
CA GLU A 154 -5.42 -19.13 -15.10
C GLU A 154 -3.98 -19.65 -14.97
N GLU A 155 -3.19 -19.52 -16.02
CA GLU A 155 -1.86 -20.14 -16.11
C GLU A 155 -0.88 -19.67 -15.04
N HIS A 156 -0.98 -18.41 -14.61
CA HIS A 156 -0.09 -17.83 -13.59
C HIS A 156 -0.16 -18.53 -12.23
N VAL A 157 -1.27 -19.23 -11.93
CA VAL A 157 -1.50 -19.86 -10.62
C VAL A 157 -0.39 -20.85 -10.25
N LYS A 158 0.14 -21.59 -11.23
CA LYS A 158 1.23 -22.58 -11.02
C LYS A 158 2.57 -21.95 -10.66
N ASP A 159 2.78 -20.67 -10.98
CA ASP A 159 4.01 -19.94 -10.79
C ASP A 159 3.96 -19.01 -9.56
N VAL A 160 2.82 -18.94 -8.86
CA VAL A 160 2.66 -18.10 -7.66
C VAL A 160 3.52 -18.66 -6.52
N ALA A 161 4.59 -17.95 -6.20
CA ALA A 161 5.42 -18.23 -5.04
C ALA A 161 5.06 -17.37 -3.82
N PHE A 162 4.49 -16.18 -4.06
CA PHE A 162 4.09 -15.23 -3.02
C PHE A 162 2.96 -14.33 -3.52
N PHE A 163 1.99 -14.04 -2.67
CA PHE A 163 1.03 -12.98 -2.95
C PHE A 163 0.74 -12.13 -1.72
N THR A 164 0.38 -10.87 -1.96
CA THR A 164 0.26 -9.87 -0.92
C THR A 164 -0.74 -8.77 -1.29
N THR A 165 -0.92 -7.82 -0.39
CA THR A 165 -1.64 -6.56 -0.61
C THR A 165 -0.69 -5.45 -1.01
N LEU A 166 -1.23 -4.26 -1.35
CA LEU A 166 -0.42 -3.11 -1.70
C LEU A 166 0.52 -2.67 -0.56
N ALA A 167 0.02 -2.60 0.68
CA ALA A 167 0.86 -2.23 1.82
C ALA A 167 1.95 -3.26 2.08
N GLY A 168 1.64 -4.56 1.98
CA GLY A 168 2.62 -5.63 2.10
C GLY A 168 3.68 -5.59 0.98
N TYR A 169 3.30 -5.26 -0.26
CA TYR A 169 4.23 -5.07 -1.36
C TYR A 169 5.22 -3.92 -1.10
N ILE A 170 4.73 -2.76 -0.68
CA ILE A 170 5.57 -1.60 -0.36
C ILE A 170 6.54 -1.94 0.79
N HIS A 171 6.02 -2.56 1.86
CA HIS A 171 6.84 -3.00 2.98
C HIS A 171 7.97 -3.94 2.50
N TRP A 172 7.63 -4.98 1.77
CA TRP A 172 8.60 -5.93 1.22
C TRP A 172 9.69 -5.25 0.38
N LYS A 173 9.30 -4.37 -0.54
CA LYS A 173 10.26 -3.71 -1.44
C LYS A 173 11.20 -2.74 -0.72
N LEU A 174 10.78 -2.15 0.39
CA LEU A 174 11.59 -1.21 1.17
C LEU A 174 12.47 -1.90 2.24
N THR A 175 12.03 -3.04 2.75
CA THR A 175 12.73 -3.72 3.85
C THR A 175 13.40 -5.03 3.43
N GLY A 176 12.97 -5.63 2.32
CA GLY A 176 13.33 -6.98 1.92
C GLY A 176 12.47 -8.07 2.60
N GLU A 177 11.66 -7.73 3.60
CA GLU A 177 10.90 -8.68 4.41
C GLU A 177 9.47 -8.88 3.87
N LYS A 178 9.10 -10.14 3.59
CA LYS A 178 7.77 -10.55 3.10
C LYS A 178 6.84 -10.84 4.27
N VAL A 179 6.41 -9.78 4.96
CA VAL A 179 5.50 -9.87 6.11
C VAL A 179 4.25 -9.01 5.93
N LEU A 180 3.21 -9.32 6.67
CA LEU A 180 1.95 -8.60 6.69
C LEU A 180 1.57 -8.26 8.14
N GLY A 181 1.02 -7.08 8.35
CA GLY A 181 0.34 -6.75 9.59
C GLY A 181 -0.94 -7.56 9.76
N VAL A 182 -1.37 -7.75 11.01
CA VAL A 182 -2.61 -8.50 11.33
C VAL A 182 -3.83 -7.89 10.62
N GLY A 183 -3.92 -6.57 10.53
CA GLY A 183 -5.00 -5.88 9.84
C GLY A 183 -5.07 -6.21 8.34
N GLU A 184 -3.92 -6.28 7.66
CA GLU A 184 -3.84 -6.68 6.26
C GLU A 184 -4.19 -8.17 6.08
N ALA A 185 -3.62 -9.03 6.91
CA ALA A 185 -3.84 -10.48 6.84
C ALA A 185 -5.32 -10.84 7.03
N SER A 186 -6.03 -10.18 7.93
CA SER A 186 -7.46 -10.39 8.19
C SER A 186 -8.38 -10.03 7.01
N GLY A 187 -7.89 -9.26 6.05
CA GLY A 187 -8.58 -8.94 4.79
C GLY A 187 -8.16 -9.82 3.61
N MET A 188 -7.24 -10.74 3.82
CA MET A 188 -6.77 -11.70 2.81
C MET A 188 -7.42 -13.07 2.98
N PHE A 189 -7.48 -13.55 4.20
CA PHE A 189 -8.00 -14.86 4.58
C PHE A 189 -8.93 -14.75 5.79
N PRO A 190 -9.89 -15.67 5.96
CA PRO A 190 -10.71 -15.77 7.15
C PRO A 190 -9.91 -16.19 8.39
#